data_76d1c6c389465507addd945ed5e0f7ff
#
_entry.id   76d1c6c389465507addd945ed5e0f7ff
#
_cell.length_a   1.000
_cell.length_b   1.000
_cell.length_c   1.000
_cell.angle_alpha   90.00
_cell.angle_beta   90.00
_cell.angle_gamma   90.00
#
_symmetry.space_group_name_H-M   'P 1'
#
loop_
_entity.id
_entity.type
_entity.pdbx_description
1 polymer ?
#
loop_
_entity_poly.entity_id
_entity_poly.type
_entity_poly.pdbx_seq_one_letter_code
_entity_poly.pdbx_strand_id
1 'polypeptide(L)'
;VAVRGERFLAAALAAAGRRRFRNRIAGQAARYWSAPTGSAWEANSHWRNGIGDQAWLEVGDDHWKIYETFARALNSLSPNTVMEWGAGGGANAVAFATHAQRFIAADISQENLDECVRQVRATCTTPVETRRIDLACPEQATVGLAGSCDVFLCLYVIELTTGANAVRAILKIARTVLAPGGMALVQIKYHTSDRRTRGFAGTAYDRNLASTTTFTIEEFWNLAAECGLTPRLITLVPENRLDSRYAYYALTNPAAVQPAPPDEHLLDVKYTEFAATFNADVADAERRAARGNYSRREGETTVDD
;
A
#
# COMPACT_ATOMS: atom_id res chain seq x y z
N VAL A 1 -40.23 -24.03 -8.54
CA VAL A 1 -39.64 -24.07 -7.18
C VAL A 1 -38.28 -24.77 -7.21
N ALA A 2 -38.11 -25.91 -7.93
CA ALA A 2 -36.87 -26.67 -8.01
C ALA A 2 -35.66 -25.87 -8.58
N VAL A 3 -35.85 -25.15 -9.68
CA VAL A 3 -34.77 -24.38 -10.36
C VAL A 3 -34.19 -23.23 -9.48
N ARG A 4 -34.98 -22.68 -8.55
CA ARG A 4 -34.48 -21.68 -7.59
C ARG A 4 -33.57 -22.33 -6.52
N GLY A 5 -33.90 -23.55 -6.07
CA GLY A 5 -33.10 -24.27 -5.09
C GLY A 5 -31.72 -24.67 -5.60
N GLU A 6 -31.64 -25.15 -6.85
CA GLU A 6 -30.36 -25.54 -7.48
C GLU A 6 -29.43 -24.33 -7.70
N ARG A 7 -29.96 -23.18 -8.11
CA ARG A 7 -29.17 -21.95 -8.25
C ARG A 7 -28.64 -21.44 -6.90
N PHE A 8 -29.44 -21.57 -5.82
CA PHE A 8 -29.02 -21.19 -4.47
C PHE A 8 -27.91 -22.12 -3.95
N LEU A 9 -28.05 -23.43 -4.17
CA LEU A 9 -27.03 -24.40 -3.78
C LEU A 9 -25.74 -24.22 -4.54
N ALA A 10 -25.79 -24.01 -5.86
CA ALA A 10 -24.63 -23.74 -6.69
C ALA A 10 -23.91 -22.44 -6.27
N ALA A 11 -24.67 -21.38 -5.95
CA ALA A 11 -24.10 -20.12 -5.47
C ALA A 11 -23.45 -20.29 -4.08
N ALA A 12 -24.06 -21.05 -3.18
CA ALA A 12 -23.50 -21.36 -1.85
C ALA A 12 -22.22 -22.20 -1.94
N LEU A 13 -22.18 -23.22 -2.80
CA LEU A 13 -20.99 -24.05 -3.04
C LEU A 13 -19.85 -23.22 -3.66
N ALA A 14 -20.16 -22.35 -4.62
CA ALA A 14 -19.20 -21.45 -5.20
C ALA A 14 -18.66 -20.42 -4.18
N ALA A 15 -19.51 -19.92 -3.28
CA ALA A 15 -19.10 -19.04 -2.19
C ALA A 15 -18.20 -19.76 -1.17
N ALA A 16 -18.55 -20.99 -0.79
CA ALA A 16 -17.74 -21.83 0.09
C ALA A 16 -16.38 -22.18 -0.54
N GLY A 17 -16.35 -22.51 -1.83
CA GLY A 17 -15.12 -22.73 -2.59
C GLY A 17 -14.22 -21.50 -2.60
N ARG A 18 -14.78 -20.30 -2.88
CA ARG A 18 -14.06 -19.03 -2.83
C ARG A 18 -13.53 -18.71 -1.43
N ARG A 19 -14.30 -19.01 -0.38
CA ARG A 19 -13.87 -18.83 1.01
C ARG A 19 -12.69 -19.73 1.36
N ARG A 20 -12.77 -21.03 1.02
CA ARG A 20 -11.67 -21.99 1.23
C ARG A 20 -10.40 -21.57 0.49
N PHE A 21 -10.53 -21.13 -0.75
CA PHE A 21 -9.41 -20.65 -1.54
C PHE A 21 -8.74 -19.42 -0.90
N ARG A 22 -9.54 -18.41 -0.50
CA ARG A 22 -9.02 -17.21 0.19
C ARG A 22 -8.30 -17.56 1.49
N ASN A 23 -8.88 -18.44 2.31
CA ASN A 23 -8.25 -18.87 3.56
C ASN A 23 -6.91 -19.59 3.31
N ARG A 24 -6.81 -20.34 2.23
CA ARG A 24 -5.56 -21.00 1.84
C ARG A 24 -4.49 -20.00 1.46
N ILE A 25 -4.82 -18.99 0.64
CA ILE A 25 -3.87 -17.94 0.25
C ILE A 25 -3.48 -17.09 1.46
N ALA A 26 -4.42 -16.73 2.33
CA ALA A 26 -4.13 -16.03 3.57
C ALA A 26 -3.15 -16.81 4.46
N GLY A 27 -3.36 -18.14 4.59
CA GLY A 27 -2.43 -19.02 5.32
C GLY A 27 -1.05 -19.13 4.65
N GLN A 28 -0.95 -19.05 3.33
CA GLN A 28 0.33 -18.99 2.62
C GLN A 28 1.03 -17.65 2.89
N ALA A 29 0.30 -16.53 2.80
CA ALA A 29 0.82 -15.21 3.10
C ALA A 29 1.34 -15.11 4.53
N ALA A 30 0.53 -15.57 5.51
CA ALA A 30 0.93 -15.58 6.91
C ALA A 30 2.22 -16.39 7.13
N ARG A 31 2.33 -17.59 6.56
CA ARG A 31 3.56 -18.40 6.66
C ARG A 31 4.76 -17.75 6.00
N TYR A 32 4.57 -17.16 4.83
CA TYR A 32 5.66 -16.49 4.10
C TYR A 32 6.25 -15.35 4.92
N TRP A 33 5.40 -14.44 5.41
CA TRP A 33 5.83 -13.23 6.12
C TRP A 33 6.22 -13.48 7.60
N SER A 34 5.85 -14.63 8.16
CA SER A 34 6.29 -15.06 9.50
C SER A 34 7.48 -16.02 9.45
N ALA A 35 8.13 -16.17 8.31
CA ALA A 35 9.33 -17.01 8.19
C ALA A 35 10.48 -16.40 8.99
N PRO A 36 11.38 -17.25 9.55
CA PRO A 36 12.51 -16.75 10.32
C PRO A 36 13.51 -15.96 9.44
N THR A 37 14.26 -15.10 10.09
CA THR A 37 15.36 -14.31 9.50
C THR A 37 16.29 -15.17 8.64
N GLY A 38 16.78 -14.62 7.53
CA GLY A 38 17.65 -15.31 6.57
C GLY A 38 16.88 -16.09 5.49
N SER A 39 15.57 -15.94 5.41
CA SER A 39 14.74 -16.50 4.35
C SER A 39 14.69 -15.58 3.11
N ALA A 40 14.21 -16.12 1.98
CA ALA A 40 14.11 -15.37 0.72
C ALA A 40 13.22 -14.10 0.81
N TRP A 41 12.31 -14.03 1.78
CA TRP A 41 11.45 -12.87 1.94
C TRP A 41 12.17 -11.62 2.48
N GLU A 42 13.28 -11.76 3.20
CA GLU A 42 14.06 -10.60 3.67
C GLU A 42 14.48 -9.68 2.52
N ALA A 43 14.91 -10.26 1.40
CA ALA A 43 15.27 -9.49 0.20
C ALA A 43 14.05 -8.75 -0.39
N ASN A 44 12.84 -9.29 -0.23
CA ASN A 44 11.59 -8.71 -0.71
C ASN A 44 10.90 -7.80 0.31
N SER A 45 11.34 -7.81 1.59
CA SER A 45 10.77 -6.99 2.66
C SER A 45 11.43 -5.61 2.81
N HIS A 46 12.28 -5.24 1.87
CA HIS A 46 13.03 -3.99 1.88
C HIS A 46 13.94 -3.84 3.12
N TRP A 47 14.46 -4.96 3.64
CA TRP A 47 15.47 -4.91 4.67
C TRP A 47 16.77 -4.31 4.13
N ARG A 48 17.43 -3.50 4.96
CA ARG A 48 18.67 -2.80 4.59
C ARG A 48 19.73 -3.75 4.02
N ASN A 49 19.94 -4.88 4.67
CA ASN A 49 20.90 -5.89 4.22
C ASN A 49 20.44 -6.63 2.94
N GLY A 50 19.11 -6.69 2.69
CA GLY A 50 18.55 -7.38 1.52
C GLY A 50 18.67 -6.59 0.24
N ILE A 51 18.42 -5.28 0.27
CA ILE A 51 18.43 -4.42 -0.92
C ILE A 51 19.61 -3.45 -0.99
N GLY A 52 20.43 -3.40 0.08
CA GLY A 52 21.60 -2.53 0.21
C GLY A 52 21.27 -1.12 0.68
N ASP A 53 22.24 -0.48 1.33
CA ASP A 53 22.09 0.80 2.03
C ASP A 53 21.47 1.89 1.17
N GLN A 54 21.97 2.09 -0.03
CA GLN A 54 21.53 3.17 -0.92
C GLN A 54 20.06 2.98 -1.31
N ALA A 55 19.67 1.82 -1.81
CA ALA A 55 18.30 1.56 -2.24
C ALA A 55 17.33 1.63 -1.05
N TRP A 56 17.77 1.17 0.13
CA TRP A 56 16.96 1.18 1.35
C TRP A 56 16.67 2.61 1.83
N LEU A 57 17.66 3.50 1.82
CA LEU A 57 17.48 4.92 2.18
C LEU A 57 16.64 5.65 1.12
N GLU A 58 16.91 5.42 -0.16
CA GLU A 58 16.14 6.02 -1.27
C GLU A 58 14.64 5.73 -1.18
N VAL A 59 14.26 4.51 -0.77
CA VAL A 59 12.84 4.14 -0.57
C VAL A 59 12.16 5.07 0.44
N GLY A 60 12.75 5.24 1.61
CA GLY A 60 12.20 6.11 2.66
C GLY A 60 12.14 7.58 2.22
N ASP A 61 13.23 8.08 1.63
CA ASP A 61 13.34 9.46 1.18
C ASP A 61 12.34 9.80 0.07
N ASP A 62 12.12 8.90 -0.89
CA ASP A 62 11.17 9.11 -1.98
C ASP A 62 9.73 9.11 -1.47
N HIS A 63 9.40 8.22 -0.55
CA HIS A 63 8.07 8.21 0.08
C HIS A 63 7.84 9.46 0.95
N TRP A 64 8.87 9.92 1.66
CA TRP A 64 8.78 11.18 2.40
C TRP A 64 8.51 12.36 1.47
N LYS A 65 9.20 12.49 0.33
CA LYS A 65 8.98 13.55 -0.67
C LYS A 65 7.56 13.53 -1.22
N ILE A 66 7.01 12.34 -1.50
CA ILE A 66 5.62 12.19 -1.96
C ILE A 66 4.66 12.66 -0.85
N TYR A 67 4.87 12.20 0.39
CA TYR A 67 4.07 12.64 1.53
C TYR A 67 4.12 14.16 1.71
N GLU A 68 5.31 14.74 1.75
CA GLU A 68 5.51 16.19 1.94
C GLU A 68 4.82 17.00 0.85
N THR A 69 4.87 16.55 -0.39
CA THR A 69 4.18 17.18 -1.53
C THR A 69 2.66 17.19 -1.31
N PHE A 70 2.10 16.05 -0.90
CA PHE A 70 0.67 15.94 -0.62
C PHE A 70 0.27 16.74 0.62
N ALA A 71 1.05 16.69 1.68
CA ALA A 71 0.78 17.42 2.92
C ALA A 71 0.76 18.93 2.69
N ARG A 72 1.69 19.46 1.93
CA ARG A 72 1.71 20.88 1.54
C ARG A 72 0.48 21.26 0.69
N ALA A 73 0.13 20.46 -0.30
CA ALA A 73 -1.01 20.74 -1.18
C ALA A 73 -2.37 20.67 -0.43
N LEU A 74 -2.45 19.89 0.63
CA LEU A 74 -3.68 19.70 1.41
C LEU A 74 -3.72 20.50 2.71
N ASN A 75 -2.69 21.28 3.03
CA ASN A 75 -2.54 21.91 4.35
C ASN A 75 -2.79 20.91 5.48
N SER A 76 -2.22 19.72 5.33
CA SER A 76 -2.43 18.60 6.24
C SER A 76 -1.74 18.84 7.58
N LEU A 77 -2.19 18.11 8.63
CA LEU A 77 -1.59 18.15 9.96
C LEU A 77 -0.10 17.77 9.90
N SER A 78 0.69 18.39 10.80
CA SER A 78 2.08 17.95 11.01
C SER A 78 2.10 16.48 11.41
N PRO A 79 3.11 15.69 10.99
CA PRO A 79 3.17 14.26 11.25
C PRO A 79 3.63 13.96 12.70
N ASN A 80 2.92 14.48 13.73
CA ASN A 80 3.31 14.27 15.12
C ASN A 80 3.24 12.80 15.51
N THR A 81 2.14 12.13 15.17
CA THR A 81 1.98 10.68 15.36
C THR A 81 1.80 9.99 14.00
N VAL A 82 2.78 9.19 13.63
CA VAL A 82 2.78 8.41 12.38
C VAL A 82 2.58 6.95 12.71
N MET A 83 1.67 6.29 12.01
CA MET A 83 1.52 4.83 12.03
C MET A 83 1.83 4.25 10.66
N GLU A 84 2.70 3.25 10.61
CA GLU A 84 2.98 2.49 9.39
C GLU A 84 2.43 1.07 9.50
N TRP A 85 1.64 0.68 8.53
CA TRP A 85 1.08 -0.66 8.37
C TRP A 85 1.92 -1.46 7.38
N GLY A 86 2.57 -2.51 7.88
CA GLY A 86 3.57 -3.27 7.15
C GLY A 86 4.93 -2.58 7.16
N ALA A 87 5.44 -2.22 8.34
CA ALA A 87 6.66 -1.43 8.50
C ALA A 87 7.93 -2.14 7.98
N GLY A 88 7.89 -3.45 7.79
CA GLY A 88 9.03 -4.22 7.30
C GLY A 88 10.31 -3.95 8.12
N GLY A 89 11.44 -3.84 7.43
CA GLY A 89 12.74 -3.52 8.05
C GLY A 89 12.95 -2.04 8.39
N GLY A 90 11.93 -1.16 8.22
CA GLY A 90 11.95 0.21 8.71
C GLY A 90 12.48 1.27 7.75
N ALA A 91 12.53 1.02 6.44
CA ALA A 91 12.98 2.00 5.45
C ALA A 91 12.19 3.33 5.53
N ASN A 92 10.86 3.23 5.51
CA ASN A 92 10.00 4.40 5.70
C ASN A 92 10.03 4.91 7.14
N ALA A 93 10.09 4.00 8.12
CA ALA A 93 10.10 4.38 9.53
C ALA A 93 11.28 5.31 9.86
N VAL A 94 12.46 5.06 9.31
CA VAL A 94 13.64 5.94 9.49
C VAL A 94 13.39 7.32 8.90
N ALA A 95 12.85 7.42 7.69
CA ALA A 95 12.57 8.69 7.04
C ALA A 95 11.50 9.50 7.78
N PHE A 96 10.38 8.85 8.16
CA PHE A 96 9.24 9.54 8.78
C PHE A 96 9.43 9.82 10.27
N ALA A 97 10.10 8.94 11.02
CA ALA A 97 10.31 9.11 12.46
C ALA A 97 11.16 10.35 12.78
N THR A 98 12.05 10.76 11.90
CA THR A 98 12.86 11.99 12.07
C THR A 98 12.02 13.26 12.11
N HIS A 99 10.79 13.20 11.58
CA HIS A 99 9.84 14.31 11.51
C HIS A 99 8.65 14.14 12.47
N ALA A 100 8.59 13.03 13.19
CA ALA A 100 7.48 12.69 14.09
C ALA A 100 7.88 12.83 15.56
N GLN A 101 6.87 13.04 16.42
CA GLN A 101 7.04 12.96 17.88
C GLN A 101 6.86 11.52 18.38
N ARG A 102 6.11 10.69 17.64
CA ARG A 102 5.85 9.28 17.93
C ARG A 102 5.69 8.50 16.63
N PHE A 103 6.30 7.33 16.57
CA PHE A 103 6.15 6.42 15.44
C PHE A 103 5.55 5.09 15.92
N ILE A 104 4.56 4.56 15.20
CA ILE A 104 3.90 3.29 15.49
C ILE A 104 4.17 2.37 14.31
N ALA A 105 5.01 1.36 14.52
CA ALA A 105 5.31 0.34 13.53
C ALA A 105 4.38 -0.86 13.72
N ALA A 106 3.59 -1.20 12.69
CA ALA A 106 2.75 -2.39 12.69
C ALA A 106 3.23 -3.37 11.60
N ASP A 107 3.47 -4.62 11.97
CA ASP A 107 3.88 -5.69 11.03
C ASP A 107 3.42 -7.06 11.52
N ILE A 108 3.36 -8.04 10.62
CA ILE A 108 3.02 -9.43 10.97
C ILE A 108 4.22 -10.21 11.53
N SER A 109 5.44 -9.76 11.26
CA SER A 109 6.69 -10.36 11.73
C SER A 109 7.25 -9.59 12.92
N GLN A 110 7.56 -10.30 13.99
CA GLN A 110 8.26 -9.70 15.14
C GLN A 110 9.69 -9.28 14.76
N GLU A 111 10.33 -10.06 13.93
CA GLU A 111 11.69 -9.79 13.44
C GLU A 111 11.75 -8.47 12.64
N ASN A 112 10.72 -8.21 11.80
CA ASN A 112 10.57 -6.92 11.11
C ASN A 112 10.44 -5.77 12.10
N LEU A 113 9.60 -5.92 13.11
CA LEU A 113 9.40 -4.89 14.14
C LEU A 113 10.67 -4.60 14.93
N ASP A 114 11.41 -5.65 15.30
CA ASP A 114 12.67 -5.52 16.04
C ASP A 114 13.73 -4.82 15.17
N GLU A 115 13.81 -5.17 13.89
CA GLU A 115 14.71 -4.52 12.94
C GLU A 115 14.31 -3.06 12.70
N CYS A 116 13.02 -2.77 12.50
CA CYS A 116 12.51 -1.41 12.35
C CYS A 116 12.90 -0.53 13.56
N VAL A 117 12.68 -1.02 14.78
CA VAL A 117 13.07 -0.31 16.01
C VAL A 117 14.57 -0.07 16.05
N ARG A 118 15.37 -1.07 15.68
CA ARG A 118 16.85 -0.96 15.66
C ARG A 118 17.30 0.12 14.69
N GLN A 119 16.72 0.18 13.48
CA GLN A 119 17.07 1.15 12.45
C GLN A 119 16.66 2.57 12.85
N VAL A 120 15.45 2.76 13.38
CA VAL A 120 15.00 4.09 13.84
C VAL A 120 15.89 4.59 15.00
N ARG A 121 16.17 3.75 15.99
CA ARG A 121 17.03 4.12 17.13
C ARG A 121 18.47 4.46 16.73
N ALA A 122 18.96 3.89 15.64
CA ALA A 122 20.27 4.25 15.08
C ALA A 122 20.28 5.62 14.39
N THR A 123 19.10 6.17 14.05
CA THR A 123 18.96 7.40 13.25
C THR A 123 18.43 8.56 14.09
N CYS A 124 17.44 8.33 14.96
CA CYS A 124 16.82 9.39 15.75
C CYS A 124 16.36 8.88 17.13
N THR A 125 15.91 9.83 17.97
CA THR A 125 15.43 9.55 19.34
C THR A 125 13.92 9.41 19.44
N THR A 126 13.21 9.45 18.32
CA THR A 126 11.74 9.36 18.30
C THR A 126 11.28 8.02 18.91
N PRO A 127 10.32 8.07 19.87
CA PRO A 127 9.76 6.85 20.43
C PRO A 127 9.07 5.99 19.37
N VAL A 128 9.45 4.71 19.30
CA VAL A 128 8.81 3.73 18.43
C VAL A 128 8.00 2.76 19.26
N GLU A 129 6.71 2.69 18.98
CA GLU A 129 5.81 1.68 19.48
C GLU A 129 5.59 0.59 18.43
N THR A 130 5.66 -0.67 18.83
CA THR A 130 5.45 -1.80 17.92
C THR A 130 4.08 -2.43 18.13
N ARG A 131 3.42 -2.82 17.04
CA ARG A 131 2.13 -3.50 17.02
C ARG A 131 2.18 -4.71 16.11
N ARG A 132 2.06 -5.89 16.68
CA ARG A 132 2.01 -7.11 15.87
C ARG A 132 0.63 -7.27 15.23
N ILE A 133 0.60 -7.51 13.92
CA ILE A 133 -0.62 -7.73 13.14
C ILE A 133 -0.94 -9.24 13.14
N ASP A 134 -2.14 -9.58 13.60
CA ASP A 134 -2.77 -10.87 13.32
C ASP A 134 -3.67 -10.73 12.09
N LEU A 135 -3.35 -11.44 11.01
CA LEU A 135 -4.15 -11.39 9.78
C LEU A 135 -5.59 -11.94 9.95
N ALA A 136 -5.87 -12.69 11.02
CA ALA A 136 -7.22 -13.13 11.35
C ALA A 136 -8.07 -12.03 12.01
N CYS A 137 -7.42 -11.15 12.78
CA CYS A 137 -8.04 -10.06 13.54
C CYS A 137 -7.16 -8.80 13.47
N PRO A 138 -6.95 -8.21 12.27
CA PRO A 138 -5.96 -7.15 12.07
C PRO A 138 -6.28 -5.88 12.87
N GLU A 139 -7.54 -5.62 13.18
CA GLU A 139 -8.00 -4.49 13.99
C GLU A 139 -7.45 -4.50 15.43
N GLN A 140 -7.04 -5.65 15.95
CA GLN A 140 -6.46 -5.75 17.29
C GLN A 140 -5.14 -4.97 17.41
N ALA A 141 -4.38 -4.84 16.33
CA ALA A 141 -3.16 -4.04 16.31
C ALA A 141 -3.40 -2.54 16.55
N THR A 142 -4.66 -2.09 16.47
CA THR A 142 -5.04 -0.67 16.61
C THR A 142 -5.82 -0.34 17.88
N VAL A 143 -5.91 -1.28 18.81
CA VAL A 143 -6.59 -1.05 20.09
C VAL A 143 -5.96 0.12 20.82
N GLY A 144 -6.78 1.11 21.22
CA GLY A 144 -6.36 2.33 21.89
C GLY A 144 -5.80 3.42 20.97
N LEU A 145 -5.84 3.24 19.63
CA LEU A 145 -5.31 4.20 18.65
C LEU A 145 -6.38 4.98 17.89
N ALA A 146 -7.65 4.82 18.22
CA ALA A 146 -8.73 5.51 17.50
C ALA A 146 -8.54 7.03 17.51
N GLY A 147 -8.47 7.65 16.33
CA GLY A 147 -8.31 9.09 16.15
C GLY A 147 -7.00 9.68 16.69
N SER A 148 -5.96 8.87 16.89
CA SER A 148 -4.71 9.31 17.53
C SER A 148 -3.55 9.54 16.54
N CYS A 149 -3.69 9.18 15.27
CA CYS A 149 -2.62 9.31 14.29
C CYS A 149 -2.91 10.48 13.33
N ASP A 150 -1.90 11.31 13.09
CA ASP A 150 -1.96 12.36 12.07
C ASP A 150 -1.70 11.78 10.69
N VAL A 151 -0.86 10.76 10.62
CA VAL A 151 -0.45 10.10 9.37
C VAL A 151 -0.55 8.58 9.51
N PHE A 152 -1.12 7.95 8.47
CA PHE A 152 -1.12 6.50 8.30
C PHE A 152 -0.41 6.15 6.99
N LEU A 153 0.60 5.29 7.07
CA LEU A 153 1.35 4.80 5.92
C LEU A 153 0.97 3.36 5.61
N CYS A 154 0.77 3.05 4.33
CA CYS A 154 0.62 1.68 3.84
C CYS A 154 1.28 1.59 2.46
N LEU A 155 2.57 1.24 2.48
CA LEU A 155 3.48 1.32 1.34
C LEU A 155 4.10 -0.07 1.09
N TYR A 156 4.08 -0.53 -0.16
CA TYR A 156 4.51 -1.88 -0.56
C TYR A 156 3.78 -3.02 0.18
N VAL A 157 2.48 -2.81 0.50
CA VAL A 157 1.67 -3.78 1.25
C VAL A 157 0.43 -4.23 0.48
N ILE A 158 -0.27 -3.31 -0.18
CA ILE A 158 -1.56 -3.61 -0.82
C ILE A 158 -1.43 -4.71 -1.86
N GLU A 159 -0.39 -4.67 -2.68
CA GLU A 159 -0.10 -5.66 -3.71
C GLU A 159 0.24 -7.05 -3.15
N LEU A 160 0.61 -7.13 -1.87
CA LEU A 160 0.92 -8.37 -1.15
C LEU A 160 -0.31 -8.97 -0.47
N THR A 161 -1.43 -8.26 -0.42
CA THR A 161 -2.64 -8.71 0.27
C THR A 161 -3.34 -9.83 -0.51
N THR A 162 -4.28 -10.48 0.16
CA THR A 162 -5.03 -11.62 -0.40
C THR A 162 -6.33 -11.21 -1.11
N GLY A 163 -6.40 -9.95 -1.57
CA GLY A 163 -7.51 -9.40 -2.35
C GLY A 163 -8.27 -8.27 -1.67
N ALA A 164 -9.26 -7.73 -2.35
CA ALA A 164 -9.98 -6.51 -1.99
C ALA A 164 -10.56 -6.48 -0.55
N ASN A 165 -10.93 -7.63 0.02
CA ASN A 165 -11.46 -7.65 1.39
C ASN A 165 -10.38 -7.35 2.44
N ALA A 166 -9.14 -7.83 2.23
CA ALA A 166 -8.02 -7.49 3.10
C ALA A 166 -7.68 -6.00 2.99
N VAL A 167 -7.70 -5.46 1.76
CA VAL A 167 -7.52 -4.02 1.51
C VAL A 167 -8.61 -3.20 2.18
N ARG A 168 -9.87 -3.61 2.10
CA ARG A 168 -10.98 -2.96 2.82
C ARG A 168 -10.75 -2.92 4.33
N ALA A 169 -10.24 -3.98 4.91
CA ALA A 169 -9.91 -4.01 6.33
C ALA A 169 -8.81 -2.98 6.67
N ILE A 170 -7.75 -2.91 5.88
CA ILE A 170 -6.66 -1.93 6.05
C ILE A 170 -7.19 -0.50 5.93
N LEU A 171 -8.02 -0.18 4.92
CA LEU A 171 -8.60 1.15 4.76
C LEU A 171 -9.51 1.54 5.91
N LYS A 172 -10.30 0.61 6.45
CA LYS A 172 -11.12 0.85 7.65
C LYS A 172 -10.26 1.07 8.90
N ILE A 173 -9.16 0.35 9.02
CA ILE A 173 -8.16 0.56 10.07
C ILE A 173 -7.58 1.97 9.95
N ALA A 174 -7.12 2.37 8.77
CA ALA A 174 -6.62 3.73 8.51
C ALA A 174 -7.66 4.78 8.91
N ARG A 175 -8.94 4.59 8.50
CA ARG A 175 -10.05 5.47 8.88
C ARG A 175 -10.25 5.57 10.39
N THR A 176 -10.06 4.47 11.10
CA THR A 176 -10.26 4.39 12.57
C THR A 176 -9.14 5.09 13.33
N VAL A 177 -7.88 4.88 12.93
CA VAL A 177 -6.72 5.41 13.67
C VAL A 177 -6.43 6.86 13.36
N LEU A 178 -6.78 7.33 12.16
CA LEU A 178 -6.54 8.71 11.77
C LEU A 178 -7.38 9.70 12.58
N ALA A 179 -6.73 10.73 13.08
CA ALA A 179 -7.37 11.91 13.63
C ALA A 179 -8.27 12.60 12.55
N PRO A 180 -9.28 13.37 12.94
CA PRO A 180 -10.02 14.21 12.00
C PRO A 180 -9.06 15.15 11.26
N GLY A 181 -9.08 15.12 9.92
CA GLY A 181 -8.14 15.85 9.07
C GLY A 181 -6.79 15.17 8.86
N GLY A 182 -6.52 14.05 9.52
CA GLY A 182 -5.33 13.24 9.30
C GLY A 182 -5.31 12.60 7.90
N MET A 183 -4.11 12.25 7.42
CA MET A 183 -3.89 11.78 6.06
C MET A 183 -3.27 10.37 6.04
N ALA A 184 -3.85 9.48 5.25
CA ALA A 184 -3.19 8.25 4.85
C ALA A 184 -2.43 8.45 3.53
N LEU A 185 -1.17 8.02 3.50
CA LEU A 185 -0.41 7.79 2.28
C LEU A 185 -0.47 6.29 1.97
N VAL A 186 -1.21 5.94 0.93
CA VAL A 186 -1.39 4.53 0.52
C VAL A 186 -0.89 4.34 -0.88
N GLN A 187 -0.07 3.32 -1.06
CA GLN A 187 0.44 2.92 -2.36
C GLN A 187 -0.29 1.67 -2.84
N ILE A 188 -0.60 1.64 -4.13
CA ILE A 188 -1.07 0.44 -4.82
C ILE A 188 -0.22 0.14 -6.04
N LYS A 189 -0.18 -1.11 -6.44
CA LYS A 189 0.19 -1.49 -7.79
C LYS A 189 -1.06 -1.46 -8.65
N TYR A 190 -1.12 -0.56 -9.65
CA TYR A 190 -2.30 -0.45 -10.50
C TYR A 190 -2.22 -1.36 -11.72
N HIS A 191 -3.37 -1.81 -12.19
CA HIS A 191 -3.50 -2.48 -13.48
C HIS A 191 -4.24 -1.61 -14.49
N THR A 192 -3.98 -1.89 -15.76
CA THR A 192 -4.55 -1.21 -16.92
C THR A 192 -5.56 -2.11 -17.63
N SER A 193 -5.99 -1.73 -18.83
CA SER A 193 -6.74 -2.58 -19.74
C SER A 193 -5.98 -3.84 -20.17
N ASP A 194 -4.64 -3.83 -20.13
CA ASP A 194 -3.82 -5.01 -20.42
C ASP A 194 -3.99 -6.08 -19.33
N ARG A 195 -4.51 -7.24 -19.72
CA ARG A 195 -4.75 -8.37 -18.81
C ARG A 195 -3.48 -8.84 -18.08
N ARG A 196 -2.28 -8.64 -18.65
CA ARG A 196 -1.00 -8.99 -18.04
C ARG A 196 -0.65 -8.14 -16.83
N THR A 197 -1.28 -6.98 -16.68
CA THR A 197 -1.09 -6.08 -15.55
C THR A 197 -2.00 -6.38 -14.37
N ARG A 198 -3.01 -7.24 -14.56
CA ARG A 198 -3.97 -7.60 -13.51
C ARG A 198 -3.32 -8.48 -12.44
N GLY A 199 -3.71 -8.25 -11.21
CA GLY A 199 -3.32 -9.07 -10.08
C GLY A 199 -3.71 -10.52 -10.29
N PHE A 200 -2.80 -11.40 -9.96
CA PHE A 200 -3.00 -12.82 -10.11
C PHE A 200 -3.23 -13.46 -8.73
N ALA A 201 -4.48 -13.65 -8.37
CA ALA A 201 -4.87 -14.50 -7.24
C ALA A 201 -4.59 -15.98 -7.59
N GLY A 202 -3.31 -16.29 -7.83
CA GLY A 202 -2.87 -17.61 -8.25
C GLY A 202 -2.81 -18.62 -7.12
N THR A 203 -2.48 -19.85 -7.47
CA THR A 203 -2.43 -20.99 -6.52
C THR A 203 -1.20 -20.95 -5.61
N ALA A 204 -0.20 -20.12 -5.91
CA ALA A 204 1.05 -19.98 -5.16
C ALA A 204 1.29 -18.49 -4.84
N TYR A 205 1.17 -18.13 -3.56
CA TYR A 205 1.38 -16.76 -3.08
C TYR A 205 2.80 -16.27 -3.33
N ASP A 206 3.79 -17.10 -3.00
CA ASP A 206 5.21 -16.82 -3.11
C ASP A 206 5.68 -16.47 -4.53
N ARG A 207 5.03 -17.04 -5.53
CA ARG A 207 5.35 -16.78 -6.96
C ARG A 207 4.79 -15.49 -7.52
N ASN A 208 3.87 -14.83 -6.79
CA ASN A 208 3.11 -13.68 -7.28
C ASN A 208 3.12 -12.50 -6.30
N LEU A 209 4.11 -12.42 -5.40
CA LEU A 209 4.15 -11.48 -4.28
C LEU A 209 3.78 -10.05 -4.67
N ALA A 210 4.53 -9.44 -5.56
CA ALA A 210 4.32 -8.04 -5.93
C ALA A 210 3.16 -7.81 -6.93
N SER A 211 2.28 -8.78 -7.10
CA SER A 211 1.13 -8.67 -8.04
C SER A 211 -0.07 -9.50 -7.58
N THR A 212 -0.17 -9.84 -6.30
CA THR A 212 -1.29 -10.64 -5.80
C THR A 212 -2.60 -9.86 -5.85
N THR A 213 -2.56 -8.57 -5.49
CA THR A 213 -3.73 -7.69 -5.51
C THR A 213 -3.40 -6.41 -6.26
N THR A 214 -4.15 -6.13 -7.32
CA THR A 214 -4.04 -4.90 -8.10
C THR A 214 -5.42 -4.31 -8.33
N PHE A 215 -5.50 -2.99 -8.54
CA PHE A 215 -6.72 -2.26 -8.84
C PHE A 215 -6.49 -1.36 -10.05
N THR A 216 -7.55 -0.96 -10.73
CA THR A 216 -7.47 0.27 -11.52
C THR A 216 -7.38 1.48 -10.57
N ILE A 217 -6.95 2.61 -11.08
CA ILE A 217 -6.89 3.86 -10.31
C ILE A 217 -8.27 4.19 -9.74
N GLU A 218 -9.30 4.09 -10.56
CA GLU A 218 -10.67 4.39 -10.20
C GLU A 218 -11.26 3.38 -9.20
N GLU A 219 -10.99 2.09 -9.38
CA GLU A 219 -11.46 1.05 -8.44
C GLU A 219 -10.94 1.30 -7.03
N PHE A 220 -9.65 1.65 -6.88
CA PHE A 220 -9.09 1.91 -5.56
C PHE A 220 -9.60 3.23 -4.96
N TRP A 221 -9.76 4.27 -5.79
CA TRP A 221 -10.36 5.53 -5.37
C TRP A 221 -11.75 5.31 -4.75
N ASN A 222 -12.62 4.59 -5.48
CA ASN A 222 -13.97 4.29 -5.03
C ASN A 222 -13.97 3.40 -3.79
N LEU A 223 -13.09 2.41 -3.72
CA LEU A 223 -12.93 1.53 -2.56
C LEU A 223 -12.55 2.31 -1.30
N ALA A 224 -11.64 3.29 -1.41
CA ALA A 224 -11.25 4.13 -0.29
C ALA A 224 -12.42 5.01 0.19
N ALA A 225 -13.18 5.59 -0.73
CA ALA A 225 -14.39 6.36 -0.43
C ALA A 225 -15.45 5.51 0.27
N GLU A 226 -15.70 4.29 -0.22
CA GLU A 226 -16.61 3.33 0.42
C GLU A 226 -16.18 2.95 1.85
N CYS A 227 -14.88 3.02 2.16
CA CYS A 227 -14.34 2.78 3.50
C CYS A 227 -14.41 4.01 4.42
N GLY A 228 -14.96 5.14 3.95
CA GLY A 228 -15.15 6.36 4.73
C GLY A 228 -13.93 7.28 4.77
N LEU A 229 -12.94 7.05 3.90
CA LEU A 229 -11.84 7.98 3.64
C LEU A 229 -12.21 8.87 2.45
N THR A 230 -11.66 10.08 2.42
CA THR A 230 -11.83 10.98 1.28
C THR A 230 -10.55 10.98 0.45
N PRO A 231 -10.54 10.36 -0.73
CA PRO A 231 -9.40 10.47 -1.65
C PRO A 231 -9.26 11.92 -2.14
N ARG A 232 -8.02 12.44 -2.10
CA ARG A 232 -7.74 13.85 -2.40
C ARG A 232 -6.78 14.02 -3.58
N LEU A 233 -5.68 13.31 -3.56
CA LEU A 233 -4.61 13.42 -4.55
C LEU A 233 -4.09 12.04 -4.93
N ILE A 234 -3.56 11.95 -6.15
CA ILE A 234 -2.88 10.77 -6.66
C ILE A 234 -1.60 11.22 -7.36
N THR A 235 -0.52 10.47 -7.17
CA THR A 235 0.64 10.56 -8.05
C THR A 235 0.98 9.19 -8.62
N LEU A 236 1.38 9.14 -9.88
CA LEU A 236 1.74 7.89 -10.54
C LEU A 236 3.26 7.79 -10.63
N VAL A 237 3.75 6.60 -10.30
CA VAL A 237 5.14 6.21 -10.54
C VAL A 237 5.09 5.00 -11.49
N PRO A 238 5.06 5.24 -12.81
CA PRO A 238 4.90 4.19 -13.82
C PRO A 238 6.03 3.17 -13.77
N GLU A 239 7.22 3.63 -13.50
CA GLU A 239 8.43 2.83 -13.36
C GLU A 239 9.33 3.44 -12.27
N ASN A 240 9.86 2.59 -11.40
CA ASN A 240 10.86 2.96 -10.42
C ASN A 240 11.94 1.87 -10.34
N ARG A 241 12.92 2.05 -9.43
CA ARG A 241 14.05 1.13 -9.27
C ARG A 241 13.63 -0.28 -8.82
N LEU A 242 12.53 -0.40 -8.08
CA LEU A 242 12.10 -1.67 -7.46
C LEU A 242 11.02 -2.35 -8.27
N ASP A 243 10.11 -1.58 -8.87
CA ASP A 243 8.98 -2.14 -9.63
C ASP A 243 8.36 -1.07 -10.55
N SER A 244 7.31 -1.45 -11.26
CA SER A 244 6.55 -0.61 -12.18
C SER A 244 5.08 -0.49 -11.78
N ARG A 245 4.43 0.59 -12.23
CA ARG A 245 2.99 0.82 -12.10
C ARG A 245 2.52 1.02 -10.65
N TYR A 246 3.19 1.90 -9.92
CA TYR A 246 2.72 2.34 -8.62
C TYR A 246 1.90 3.62 -8.70
N ALA A 247 0.84 3.68 -7.89
CA ALA A 247 0.07 4.88 -7.64
C ALA A 247 0.00 5.14 -6.13
N TYR A 248 0.31 6.35 -5.75
CA TYR A 248 0.26 6.81 -4.37
C TYR A 248 -0.95 7.72 -4.19
N TYR A 249 -1.70 7.49 -3.13
CA TYR A 249 -2.92 8.21 -2.81
C TYR A 249 -2.77 8.96 -1.50
N ALA A 250 -3.16 10.24 -1.51
CA ALA A 250 -3.49 10.95 -0.29
C ALA A 250 -4.97 10.74 0.00
N LEU A 251 -5.28 10.06 1.10
CA LEU A 251 -6.62 9.80 1.58
C LEU A 251 -6.79 10.51 2.92
N THR A 252 -7.78 11.38 3.08
CA THR A 252 -7.99 12.09 4.35
C THR A 252 -9.13 11.48 5.15
N ASN A 253 -8.98 11.50 6.48
CA ASN A 253 -10.10 11.27 7.39
C ASN A 253 -10.93 12.56 7.43
N PRO A 254 -12.23 12.56 7.02
CA PRO A 254 -13.04 13.76 7.04
C PRO A 254 -13.02 14.41 8.43
N ALA A 255 -12.74 15.71 8.48
CA ALA A 255 -12.91 16.48 9.70
C ALA A 255 -14.41 16.64 10.00
N ALA A 256 -14.77 16.72 11.29
CA ALA A 256 -16.15 16.98 11.71
C ALA A 256 -16.65 18.37 11.23
N VAL A 257 -15.73 19.32 11.07
CA VAL A 257 -15.95 20.60 10.42
C VAL A 257 -15.10 20.57 9.14
N GLN A 258 -15.72 20.83 7.98
CA GLN A 258 -14.94 20.93 6.75
C GLN A 258 -13.87 22.01 6.96
N PRO A 259 -12.57 21.69 6.77
CA PRO A 259 -11.56 22.74 6.69
C PRO A 259 -12.00 23.71 5.60
N ALA A 260 -11.65 25.00 5.78
CA ALA A 260 -11.84 25.98 4.72
C ALA A 260 -11.39 25.38 3.38
N PRO A 261 -12.10 25.63 2.29
CA PRO A 261 -11.67 25.13 0.99
C PRO A 261 -10.20 25.51 0.82
N PRO A 262 -9.37 24.58 0.34
CA PRO A 262 -7.98 24.91 0.05
C PRO A 262 -7.96 26.14 -0.84
N ASP A 263 -6.98 27.00 -0.65
CA ASP A 263 -6.85 28.24 -1.40
C ASP A 263 -7.00 27.90 -2.90
N GLU A 264 -8.14 28.27 -3.48
CA GLU A 264 -8.55 27.89 -4.85
C GLU A 264 -7.49 28.27 -5.87
N HIS A 265 -6.70 29.32 -5.59
CA HIS A 265 -5.60 29.74 -6.45
C HIS A 265 -4.44 28.73 -6.52
N LEU A 266 -4.25 27.87 -5.51
CA LEU A 266 -3.25 26.80 -5.52
C LEU A 266 -3.77 25.51 -6.18
N LEU A 267 -5.08 25.29 -6.19
CA LEU A 267 -5.71 24.09 -6.74
C LEU A 267 -6.12 24.26 -8.21
N ASP A 268 -6.51 25.46 -8.62
CA ASP A 268 -7.12 25.67 -9.94
C ASP A 268 -6.12 25.39 -11.09
N VAL A 269 -4.91 25.88 -10.99
CA VAL A 269 -3.88 25.66 -12.03
C VAL A 269 -3.33 24.24 -11.97
N LYS A 270 -3.04 23.71 -10.77
CA LYS A 270 -2.46 22.36 -10.62
C LYS A 270 -3.49 21.24 -10.76
N TYR A 271 -4.75 21.48 -10.42
CA TYR A 271 -5.78 20.45 -10.51
C TYR A 271 -6.27 20.24 -11.95
N THR A 272 -6.36 21.30 -12.74
CA THR A 272 -6.68 21.23 -14.17
C THR A 272 -5.51 20.64 -14.97
N GLU A 273 -4.27 21.02 -14.65
CA GLU A 273 -3.08 20.39 -15.19
C GLU A 273 -2.97 18.95 -14.72
N PHE A 274 -3.29 18.63 -13.46
CA PHE A 274 -3.25 17.28 -12.91
C PHE A 274 -4.31 16.38 -13.53
N ALA A 275 -5.53 16.84 -13.76
CA ALA A 275 -6.58 16.06 -14.43
C ALA A 275 -6.30 15.87 -15.92
N ALA A 276 -5.75 16.87 -16.61
CA ALA A 276 -5.32 16.77 -18.00
C ALA A 276 -4.07 15.90 -18.15
N THR A 277 -3.09 16.05 -17.26
CA THR A 277 -1.87 15.25 -17.18
C THR A 277 -2.18 13.82 -16.76
N PHE A 278 -3.15 13.61 -15.85
CA PHE A 278 -3.58 12.29 -15.40
C PHE A 278 -4.04 11.38 -16.54
N ASN A 279 -4.86 11.89 -17.46
CA ASN A 279 -5.28 11.11 -18.63
C ASN A 279 -4.14 10.89 -19.63
N ALA A 280 -3.24 11.87 -19.77
CA ALA A 280 -2.05 11.75 -20.63
C ALA A 280 -1.03 10.80 -20.00
N ASP A 281 -0.79 10.87 -18.68
CA ASP A 281 0.18 10.03 -17.97
C ASP A 281 -0.30 8.58 -17.84
N VAL A 282 -1.60 8.33 -17.64
CA VAL A 282 -2.17 6.97 -17.71
C VAL A 282 -1.97 6.39 -19.10
N ALA A 283 -2.26 7.15 -20.17
CA ALA A 283 -2.06 6.71 -21.55
C ALA A 283 -0.57 6.53 -21.90
N ASP A 284 0.33 7.35 -21.34
CA ASP A 284 1.79 7.20 -21.49
C ASP A 284 2.33 6.05 -20.67
N ALA A 285 1.85 5.83 -19.45
CA ALA A 285 2.19 4.66 -18.65
C ALA A 285 1.74 3.36 -19.33
N GLU A 286 0.56 3.35 -19.92
CA GLU A 286 0.08 2.21 -20.72
C GLU A 286 0.95 1.97 -21.95
N ARG A 287 1.35 3.04 -22.67
CA ARG A 287 2.26 2.95 -23.82
C ARG A 287 3.66 2.46 -23.43
N ARG A 288 4.21 2.92 -22.31
CA ARG A 288 5.54 2.50 -21.81
C ARG A 288 5.52 1.06 -21.31
N ALA A 289 4.47 0.66 -20.58
CA ALA A 289 4.29 -0.74 -20.15
C ALA A 289 4.16 -1.69 -21.35
N ALA A 290 3.50 -1.27 -22.41
CA ALA A 290 3.41 -2.03 -23.65
C ALA A 290 4.77 -2.16 -24.36
N ARG A 291 5.60 -1.10 -24.39
CA ARG A 291 6.93 -1.09 -25.02
C ARG A 291 7.97 -1.88 -24.22
N GLY A 292 7.97 -1.76 -22.89
CA GLY A 292 8.89 -2.50 -22.02
C GLY A 292 8.71 -4.01 -22.07
N ASN A 293 7.50 -4.46 -22.38
CA ASN A 293 7.21 -5.88 -22.60
C ASN A 293 7.63 -6.38 -23.99
N TYR A 294 7.81 -5.49 -24.96
CA TYR A 294 8.28 -5.86 -26.31
C TYR A 294 9.81 -6.10 -26.31
N SER A 295 10.57 -5.24 -25.65
CA SER A 295 12.04 -5.37 -25.56
C SER A 295 12.50 -6.59 -24.74
N ARG A 296 11.71 -7.04 -23.75
CA ARG A 296 12.00 -8.30 -23.03
C ARG A 296 11.78 -9.56 -23.88
N ARG A 297 10.90 -9.52 -24.88
CA ARG A 297 10.67 -10.66 -25.76
C ARG A 297 11.72 -10.78 -26.86
N GLU A 298 12.34 -9.70 -27.30
CA GLU A 298 13.43 -9.72 -28.28
C GLU A 298 14.77 -10.17 -27.67
N GLY A 299 14.95 -10.02 -26.34
CA GLY A 299 16.15 -10.50 -25.64
C GLY A 299 16.12 -11.99 -25.27
N GLU A 300 14.96 -12.65 -25.30
CA GLU A 300 14.83 -14.09 -24.99
C GLU A 300 14.90 -15.01 -26.22
N THR A 301 14.98 -14.45 -27.43
CA THR A 301 14.99 -15.23 -28.67
C THR A 301 16.36 -15.36 -29.37
N THR A 302 17.46 -14.95 -28.68
CA THR A 302 18.80 -15.07 -29.26
C THR A 302 19.79 -15.81 -28.36
N VAL A 303 19.40 -16.95 -27.81
CA VAL A 303 20.34 -17.97 -27.32
C VAL A 303 19.79 -19.33 -27.63
N ASP A 304 20.02 -19.76 -28.88
CA ASP A 304 20.18 -21.16 -29.28
C ASP A 304 20.65 -21.15 -30.74
N ASP A 305 21.98 -21.23 -30.91
CA ASP A 305 22.70 -21.94 -31.93
C ASP A 305 24.17 -22.17 -31.49
#